data_5fd0e3e2c858d3ac82d75fd42ae38d68
#
_entry.id   5fd0e3e2c858d3ac82d75fd42ae38d68
#
_cell.length_a   1.000
_cell.length_b   1.000
_cell.length_c   1.000
_cell.angle_alpha   90.00
_cell.angle_beta   90.00
_cell.angle_gamma   90.00
#
_symmetry.space_group_name_H-M   'P 1'
#
loop_
_entity.id
_entity.type
_entity.pdbx_description
1 polymer ?
#
loop_
_entity_poly.entity_id
_entity_poly.type
_entity_poly.pdbx_seq_one_letter_code
_entity_poly.pdbx_strand_id
1 'polypeptide(L)'
;NVVFIFQPAEETGGGANRLIKAGAFDKYPIEAVFGFHVNPFEKEGKIVIRDEEITASATEYRFFLKGLSSHVADKEQGHSCGEGLQHVLSQIGQIQQFHLNGLKRNIIHMGHFEAGEAINTVPSHGYLEGTIRTYDTEDLAIVKHQMHKIAKSVQLLFNVECEVKFE
;
A
#
# COMPACT_ATOMS: atom_id res chain seq x y z
N ASN A 1 15.63 31.68 16.95
CA ASN A 1 14.83 32.12 15.79
C ASN A 1 13.83 31.01 15.42
N VAL A 2 12.64 31.41 14.93
CA VAL A 2 11.62 30.47 14.45
C VAL A 2 11.44 30.68 12.94
N VAL A 3 11.39 29.58 12.21
CA VAL A 3 11.09 29.56 10.77
C VAL A 3 9.72 28.95 10.57
N PHE A 4 8.84 29.63 9.88
CA PHE A 4 7.53 29.12 9.50
C PHE A 4 7.61 28.48 8.12
N ILE A 5 7.14 27.22 7.99
CA ILE A 5 7.09 26.49 6.75
C ILE A 5 5.62 26.29 6.37
N PHE A 6 5.23 26.80 5.21
CA PHE A 6 3.90 26.60 4.64
C PHE A 6 3.95 25.49 3.59
N GLN A 7 3.55 24.29 3.98
CA GLN A 7 3.59 23.13 3.12
C GLN A 7 2.40 23.10 2.16
N PRO A 8 2.61 23.01 0.84
CA PRO A 8 1.53 22.77 -0.12
C PRO A 8 1.18 21.29 -0.19
N ALA A 9 -0.01 20.96 -0.72
CA ALA A 9 -0.41 19.59 -1.10
C ALA A 9 -0.25 18.55 0.03
N GLU A 10 -0.67 18.86 1.25
CA GLU A 10 -0.65 17.93 2.38
C GLU A 10 -1.62 16.77 2.13
N GLU A 11 -2.85 17.04 1.70
CA GLU A 11 -3.92 16.08 1.43
C GLU A 11 -3.73 15.25 0.14
N THR A 12 -2.94 15.75 -0.81
CA THR A 12 -2.76 15.13 -2.13
C THR A 12 -1.40 14.45 -2.31
N GLY A 13 -0.60 14.42 -1.25
CA GLY A 13 0.68 13.73 -1.18
C GLY A 13 1.89 14.47 -1.75
N GLY A 14 3.01 14.28 -1.11
CA GLY A 14 4.33 14.69 -1.60
C GLY A 14 4.72 16.14 -1.40
N GLY A 15 3.91 17.02 -0.77
CA GLY A 15 4.26 18.41 -0.53
C GLY A 15 5.51 18.59 0.33
N ALA A 16 5.62 17.87 1.44
CA ALA A 16 6.80 17.86 2.31
C ALA A 16 8.06 17.40 1.56
N ASN A 17 7.96 16.31 0.80
CA ASN A 17 9.08 15.78 0.01
C ASN A 17 9.55 16.79 -1.06
N ARG A 18 8.62 17.53 -1.68
CA ARG A 18 8.95 18.60 -2.64
C ARG A 18 9.70 19.74 -1.95
N LEU A 19 9.29 20.13 -0.74
CA LEU A 19 9.99 21.16 0.05
C LEU A 19 11.41 20.72 0.43
N ILE A 20 11.57 19.47 0.89
CA ILE A 20 12.87 18.90 1.21
C ILE A 20 13.78 18.92 -0.03
N LYS A 21 13.30 18.41 -1.16
CA LYS A 21 14.07 18.39 -2.43
C LYS A 21 14.40 19.79 -2.96
N ALA A 22 13.58 20.79 -2.63
CA ALA A 22 13.84 22.19 -2.98
C ALA A 22 14.82 22.88 -2.02
N GLY A 23 15.41 22.16 -1.05
CA GLY A 23 16.39 22.69 -0.12
C GLY A 23 15.82 23.58 0.99
N ALA A 24 14.53 23.42 1.34
CA ALA A 24 13.89 24.25 2.38
C ALA A 24 14.59 24.11 3.74
N PHE A 25 15.17 22.93 4.02
CA PHE A 25 15.86 22.62 5.27
C PHE A 25 17.36 22.96 5.22
N ASP A 26 17.94 23.18 4.03
CA ASP A 26 19.36 23.48 3.87
C ASP A 26 19.68 24.96 4.15
N LYS A 27 18.65 25.80 4.13
CA LYS A 27 18.75 27.25 4.19
C LYS A 27 19.02 27.79 5.60
N TYR A 28 18.65 27.02 6.62
CA TYR A 28 18.78 27.40 8.02
C TYR A 28 19.25 26.23 8.87
N PRO A 29 20.06 26.46 9.93
CA PRO A 29 20.37 25.42 10.90
C PRO A 29 19.11 25.08 11.71
N ILE A 30 18.41 23.99 11.36
CA ILE A 30 17.19 23.54 12.00
C ILE A 30 17.54 22.48 13.05
N GLU A 31 17.23 22.76 14.32
CA GLU A 31 17.46 21.83 15.43
C GLU A 31 16.25 20.93 15.69
N ALA A 32 15.03 21.45 15.46
CA ALA A 32 13.79 20.72 15.65
C ALA A 32 12.69 21.21 14.69
N VAL A 33 11.79 20.31 14.35
CA VAL A 33 10.61 20.60 13.51
C VAL A 33 9.35 20.26 14.31
N PHE A 34 8.39 21.17 14.32
CA PHE A 34 7.09 20.97 14.97
C PHE A 34 5.99 21.05 13.93
N GLY A 35 5.06 20.09 13.98
CA GLY A 35 3.84 20.10 13.20
C GLY A 35 2.63 19.96 14.12
N PHE A 36 1.55 20.63 13.79
CA PHE A 36 0.29 20.54 14.52
C PHE A 36 -0.79 20.01 13.59
N HIS A 37 -1.57 19.06 14.09
CA HIS A 37 -2.75 18.55 13.41
C HIS A 37 -3.97 18.67 14.33
N VAL A 38 -5.10 19.12 13.79
CA VAL A 38 -6.35 19.14 14.54
C VAL A 38 -6.88 17.73 14.77
N ASN A 39 -7.32 17.48 16.01
CA ASN A 39 -7.96 16.21 16.35
C ASN A 39 -9.40 16.50 16.83
N PRO A 40 -10.43 16.11 16.07
CA PRO A 40 -11.82 16.42 16.43
C PRO A 40 -12.34 15.63 17.64
N PHE A 41 -11.60 14.63 18.11
CA PHE A 41 -11.97 13.83 19.29
C PHE A 41 -11.43 14.38 20.61
N GLU A 42 -10.58 15.41 20.55
CA GLU A 42 -10.02 16.04 21.73
C GLU A 42 -10.70 17.39 22.05
N LYS A 43 -10.67 17.75 23.32
CA LYS A 43 -11.25 19.02 23.76
C LYS A 43 -10.41 20.20 23.29
N GLU A 44 -11.07 21.30 22.93
CA GLU A 44 -10.41 22.55 22.60
C GLU A 44 -9.43 23.00 23.71
N GLY A 45 -8.26 23.49 23.28
CA GLY A 45 -7.20 23.91 24.16
C GLY A 45 -6.30 22.80 24.71
N LYS A 46 -6.58 21.54 24.36
CA LYS A 46 -5.74 20.40 24.71
C LYS A 46 -4.70 20.13 23.63
N ILE A 47 -3.45 19.94 24.03
CA ILE A 47 -2.36 19.47 23.19
C ILE A 47 -2.06 18.02 23.58
N VAL A 48 -2.12 17.12 22.62
CA VAL A 48 -1.77 15.72 22.79
C VAL A 48 -0.41 15.47 22.15
N ILE A 49 0.49 14.91 22.91
CA ILE A 49 1.82 14.49 22.45
C ILE A 49 2.03 13.02 22.77
N ARG A 50 2.98 12.39 22.09
CA ARG A 50 3.38 11.02 22.30
C ARG A 50 4.90 10.93 22.24
N ASP A 51 5.47 10.02 22.99
CA ASP A 51 6.94 9.78 23.04
C ASP A 51 7.47 8.98 21.84
N GLU A 52 6.56 8.37 21.08
CA GLU A 52 6.85 7.57 19.89
C GLU A 52 6.16 8.17 18.66
N GLU A 53 6.16 7.48 17.54
CA GLU A 53 5.50 7.89 16.31
C GLU A 53 4.00 8.12 16.54
N ILE A 54 3.52 9.29 16.17
CA ILE A 54 2.10 9.68 16.30
C ILE A 54 1.28 9.07 15.16
N THR A 55 1.81 9.11 13.92
CA THR A 55 1.13 8.64 12.72
C THR A 55 1.92 7.53 12.05
N ALA A 56 1.20 6.55 11.51
CA ALA A 56 1.80 5.53 10.67
C ALA A 56 2.18 6.11 9.30
N SER A 57 3.12 5.46 8.63
CA SER A 57 3.36 5.69 7.20
C SER A 57 2.13 5.29 6.38
N ALA A 58 1.97 5.89 5.20
CA ALA A 58 0.95 5.53 4.24
C ALA A 58 1.61 5.09 2.94
N THR A 59 1.32 3.88 2.51
CA THR A 59 1.78 3.35 1.22
C THR A 59 0.59 2.68 0.56
N GLU A 60 0.26 3.11 -0.64
CA GLU A 60 -0.70 2.41 -1.48
C GLU A 60 0.00 1.31 -2.26
N TYR A 61 -0.74 0.24 -2.56
CA TYR A 61 -0.25 -0.83 -3.41
C TYR A 61 -1.32 -1.27 -4.40
N ARG A 62 -0.88 -1.70 -5.59
CA ARG A 62 -1.76 -2.19 -6.65
C ARG A 62 -1.17 -3.44 -7.29
N PHE A 63 -1.99 -4.49 -7.41
CA PHE A 63 -1.69 -5.66 -8.21
C PHE A 63 -2.44 -5.57 -9.53
N PHE A 64 -1.72 -5.85 -10.61
CA PHE A 64 -2.25 -5.94 -11.96
C PHE A 64 -2.00 -7.36 -12.47
N LEU A 65 -3.06 -8.05 -12.87
CA LEU A 65 -3.00 -9.39 -13.43
C LEU A 65 -3.49 -9.35 -14.88
N LYS A 66 -2.75 -10.05 -15.75
CA LYS A 66 -3.13 -10.21 -17.15
C LYS A 66 -2.94 -11.67 -17.55
N GLY A 67 -4.01 -12.28 -18.03
CA GLY A 67 -4.08 -13.68 -18.44
C GLY A 67 -4.59 -13.82 -19.87
N LEU A 68 -5.22 -14.95 -20.12
CA LEU A 68 -5.78 -15.29 -21.43
C LEU A 68 -7.25 -15.71 -21.25
N SER A 69 -8.16 -15.02 -21.92
CA SER A 69 -9.58 -15.39 -21.93
C SER A 69 -9.83 -16.60 -22.82
N SER A 70 -10.78 -17.44 -22.42
CA SER A 70 -11.36 -18.51 -23.23
C SER A 70 -12.83 -18.68 -22.85
N HIS A 71 -13.58 -19.38 -23.69
CA HIS A 71 -14.94 -19.76 -23.32
C HIS A 71 -14.91 -20.78 -22.17
N VAL A 72 -15.88 -20.75 -21.28
CA VAL A 72 -15.90 -21.63 -20.11
C VAL A 72 -15.97 -23.14 -20.48
N ALA A 73 -16.47 -23.48 -21.66
CA ALA A 73 -16.47 -24.84 -22.19
C ALA A 73 -15.06 -25.34 -22.57
N ASP A 74 -14.15 -24.42 -22.89
CA ASP A 74 -12.74 -24.66 -23.28
C ASP A 74 -11.80 -23.96 -22.29
N LYS A 75 -12.13 -23.98 -21.01
CA LYS A 75 -11.43 -23.26 -19.95
C LYS A 75 -9.94 -23.58 -19.83
N GLU A 76 -9.56 -24.80 -20.21
CA GLU A 76 -8.16 -25.26 -20.20
C GLU A 76 -7.28 -24.53 -21.21
N GLN A 77 -7.86 -23.80 -22.15
CA GLN A 77 -7.14 -22.95 -23.11
C GLN A 77 -6.90 -21.54 -22.56
N GLY A 78 -7.54 -21.16 -21.43
CA GLY A 78 -7.40 -19.88 -20.80
C GLY A 78 -6.40 -19.88 -19.64
N HIS A 79 -5.98 -18.65 -19.23
CA HIS A 79 -5.20 -18.41 -18.02
C HIS A 79 -5.96 -17.45 -17.12
N SER A 80 -6.51 -17.96 -16.02
CA SER A 80 -7.48 -17.24 -15.19
C SER A 80 -6.83 -16.23 -14.24
N CYS A 81 -7.07 -14.95 -14.49
CA CYS A 81 -6.77 -13.90 -13.52
C CYS A 81 -7.64 -13.97 -12.25
N GLY A 82 -8.83 -14.57 -12.33
CA GLY A 82 -9.69 -14.76 -11.16
C GLY A 82 -9.06 -15.67 -10.11
N GLU A 83 -8.49 -16.82 -10.55
CA GLU A 83 -7.76 -17.73 -9.65
C GLU A 83 -6.48 -17.09 -9.12
N GLY A 84 -5.73 -16.39 -9.98
CA GLY A 84 -4.56 -15.64 -9.58
C GLY A 84 -4.89 -14.57 -8.52
N LEU A 85 -5.98 -13.81 -8.70
CA LEU A 85 -6.42 -12.80 -7.76
C LEU A 85 -6.88 -13.39 -6.42
N GLN A 86 -7.61 -14.51 -6.45
CA GLN A 86 -7.98 -15.25 -5.23
C GLN A 86 -6.73 -15.66 -4.44
N HIS A 87 -5.68 -16.13 -5.12
CA HIS A 87 -4.41 -16.46 -4.48
C HIS A 87 -3.75 -15.22 -3.87
N VAL A 88 -3.69 -14.08 -4.59
CA VAL A 88 -3.17 -12.81 -4.07
C VAL A 88 -3.89 -12.41 -2.78
N LEU A 89 -5.23 -12.38 -2.80
CA LEU A 89 -6.05 -12.02 -1.65
C LEU A 89 -5.77 -12.90 -0.42
N SER A 90 -5.70 -14.22 -0.64
CA SER A 90 -5.38 -15.18 0.43
C SER A 90 -3.98 -14.96 1.00
N GLN A 91 -2.97 -14.75 0.16
CA GLN A 91 -1.58 -14.60 0.60
C GLN A 91 -1.31 -13.26 1.27
N ILE A 92 -1.93 -12.17 0.84
CA ILE A 92 -1.81 -10.87 1.52
C ILE A 92 -2.29 -10.98 2.97
N GLY A 93 -3.41 -11.69 3.22
CA GLY A 93 -3.90 -11.94 4.57
C GLY A 93 -2.90 -12.68 5.48
N GLN A 94 -1.99 -13.48 4.90
CA GLN A 94 -0.97 -14.21 5.66
C GLN A 94 0.23 -13.35 6.04
N ILE A 95 0.50 -12.24 5.35
CA ILE A 95 1.68 -11.40 5.60
C ILE A 95 1.69 -10.90 7.05
N GLN A 96 0.59 -10.30 7.50
CA GLN A 96 0.47 -9.76 8.84
C GLN A 96 0.58 -10.85 9.91
N GLN A 97 0.03 -12.03 9.65
CA GLN A 97 0.00 -13.13 10.61
C GLN A 97 1.34 -13.83 10.78
N PHE A 98 2.13 -14.00 9.70
CA PHE A 98 3.30 -14.86 9.70
C PHE A 98 4.63 -14.16 9.44
N HIS A 99 4.61 -12.92 8.97
CA HIS A 99 5.83 -12.21 8.56
C HIS A 99 6.10 -10.94 9.34
N LEU A 100 5.11 -10.41 10.07
CA LEU A 100 5.26 -9.23 10.90
C LEU A 100 5.21 -9.58 12.38
N ASN A 101 5.82 -8.74 13.20
CA ASN A 101 5.74 -8.89 14.64
C ASN A 101 4.31 -8.60 15.12
N GLY A 102 3.64 -9.59 15.71
CA GLY A 102 2.25 -9.48 16.18
C GLY A 102 2.01 -8.48 17.32
N LEU A 103 3.08 -7.99 17.97
CA LEU A 103 3.01 -6.95 19.00
C LEU A 103 3.09 -5.53 18.42
N LYS A 104 3.52 -5.38 17.16
CA LYS A 104 3.56 -4.10 16.45
C LYS A 104 2.23 -3.78 15.78
N ARG A 105 1.90 -2.50 15.70
CA ARG A 105 0.70 -2.02 15.01
C ARG A 105 0.97 -1.89 13.53
N ASN A 106 0.38 -2.78 12.73
CA ASN A 106 0.45 -2.76 11.27
C ASN A 106 -0.94 -2.96 10.69
N ILE A 107 -1.22 -2.33 9.56
CA ILE A 107 -2.46 -2.53 8.80
C ILE A 107 -2.06 -2.84 7.35
N ILE A 108 -2.59 -3.94 6.83
CA ILE A 108 -2.59 -4.24 5.40
C ILE A 108 -4.05 -4.41 5.01
N HIS A 109 -4.59 -3.42 4.30
CA HIS A 109 -6.00 -3.39 3.92
C HIS A 109 -6.15 -3.56 2.41
N MET A 110 -7.08 -4.40 2.00
CA MET A 110 -7.49 -4.62 0.62
C MET A 110 -8.77 -3.82 0.39
N GLY A 111 -8.67 -2.72 -0.36
CA GLY A 111 -9.76 -1.75 -0.51
C GLY A 111 -10.71 -2.08 -1.65
N HIS A 112 -10.15 -2.42 -2.81
CA HIS A 112 -10.91 -2.73 -4.01
C HIS A 112 -10.24 -3.86 -4.78
N PHE A 113 -11.02 -4.77 -5.33
CA PHE A 113 -10.53 -5.82 -6.21
C PHE A 113 -11.62 -6.26 -7.19
N GLU A 114 -11.21 -6.60 -8.39
CA GLU A 114 -12.10 -7.07 -9.46
C GLU A 114 -11.39 -8.05 -10.40
N ALA A 115 -12.13 -8.96 -10.99
CA ALA A 115 -11.67 -9.82 -12.06
C ALA A 115 -12.84 -10.30 -12.92
N GLY A 116 -12.59 -10.39 -14.23
CA GLY A 116 -13.52 -10.95 -15.20
C GLY A 116 -14.40 -9.93 -15.88
N GLU A 117 -14.83 -10.30 -17.10
CA GLU A 117 -15.58 -9.45 -18.02
C GLU A 117 -16.98 -10.01 -18.27
N ALA A 118 -17.16 -11.34 -18.22
CA ALA A 118 -18.43 -12.01 -18.50
C ALA A 118 -18.56 -13.33 -17.73
N ILE A 119 -19.80 -13.75 -17.49
CA ILE A 119 -20.10 -14.94 -16.67
C ILE A 119 -19.66 -16.28 -17.28
N ASN A 120 -19.44 -16.31 -18.58
CA ASN A 120 -19.13 -17.53 -19.34
C ASN A 120 -17.75 -17.51 -20.00
N THR A 121 -16.85 -16.65 -19.53
CA THR A 121 -15.46 -16.57 -20.00
C THR A 121 -14.48 -16.70 -18.84
N VAL A 122 -13.28 -17.23 -19.14
CA VAL A 122 -12.16 -17.23 -18.22
C VAL A 122 -11.67 -15.78 -18.09
N PRO A 123 -11.57 -15.20 -16.86
CA PRO A 123 -11.11 -13.86 -16.64
C PRO A 123 -9.71 -13.58 -17.17
N SER A 124 -9.55 -12.62 -18.08
CA SER A 124 -8.26 -12.25 -18.64
C SER A 124 -7.58 -11.08 -17.94
N HIS A 125 -8.30 -10.36 -17.10
CA HIS A 125 -7.79 -9.25 -16.30
C HIS A 125 -8.19 -9.40 -14.85
N GLY A 126 -7.29 -8.96 -13.96
CA GLY A 126 -7.53 -8.87 -12.53
C GLY A 126 -6.82 -7.65 -11.95
N TYR A 127 -7.44 -7.03 -10.97
CA TYR A 127 -6.95 -5.84 -10.30
C TYR A 127 -7.22 -5.91 -8.81
N LEU A 128 -6.28 -5.43 -8.02
CA LEU A 128 -6.44 -5.23 -6.58
C LEU A 128 -5.68 -3.97 -6.18
N GLU A 129 -6.31 -3.13 -5.37
CA GLU A 129 -5.63 -2.04 -4.69
C GLU A 129 -5.93 -2.02 -3.19
N GLY A 130 -5.00 -1.48 -2.44
CA GLY A 130 -5.11 -1.36 -1.00
C GLY A 130 -4.08 -0.44 -0.40
N THR A 131 -4.07 -0.37 0.94
CA THR A 131 -3.16 0.48 1.69
C THR A 131 -2.41 -0.30 2.75
N ILE A 132 -1.17 0.10 2.98
CA ILE A 132 -0.31 -0.39 4.04
C ILE A 132 -0.07 0.77 5.01
N ARG A 133 -0.21 0.49 6.31
CA ARG A 133 0.12 1.42 7.39
C ARG A 133 1.11 0.73 8.33
N THR A 134 2.30 1.28 8.45
CA THR A 134 3.33 0.78 9.36
C THR A 134 3.97 1.94 10.12
N TYR A 135 4.44 1.67 11.33
CA TYR A 135 5.24 2.63 12.12
C TYR A 135 6.74 2.41 11.92
N ASP A 136 7.10 1.32 11.27
CA ASP A 136 8.48 0.86 11.12
C ASP A 136 8.80 0.66 9.63
N THR A 137 9.92 1.20 9.19
CA THR A 137 10.38 1.08 7.80
C THR A 137 10.80 -0.34 7.44
N GLU A 138 11.28 -1.13 8.43
CA GLU A 138 11.63 -2.53 8.23
C GLU A 138 10.38 -3.37 7.97
N ASP A 139 9.31 -3.15 8.73
CA ASP A 139 8.03 -3.82 8.52
C ASP A 139 7.46 -3.51 7.12
N LEU A 140 7.56 -2.25 6.67
CA LEU A 140 7.17 -1.88 5.30
C LEU A 140 7.99 -2.61 4.24
N ALA A 141 9.30 -2.73 4.45
CA ALA A 141 10.19 -3.46 3.54
C ALA A 141 9.83 -4.95 3.47
N ILE A 142 9.51 -5.57 4.62
CA ILE A 142 9.04 -6.96 4.69
C ILE A 142 7.74 -7.12 3.89
N VAL A 143 6.75 -6.25 4.11
CA VAL A 143 5.46 -6.31 3.39
C VAL A 143 5.68 -6.22 1.88
N LYS A 144 6.43 -5.22 1.41
CA LYS A 144 6.75 -5.06 -0.02
C LYS A 144 7.45 -6.29 -0.59
N HIS A 145 8.43 -6.84 0.13
CA HIS A 145 9.13 -8.06 -0.28
C HIS A 145 8.18 -9.26 -0.42
N GLN A 146 7.30 -9.48 0.55
CA GLN A 146 6.33 -10.57 0.48
C GLN A 146 5.33 -10.37 -0.66
N MET A 147 4.86 -9.15 -0.91
CA MET A 147 3.97 -8.85 -2.05
C MET A 147 4.62 -9.14 -3.40
N HIS A 148 5.92 -8.84 -3.57
CA HIS A 148 6.66 -9.24 -4.77
C HIS A 148 6.78 -10.77 -4.92
N LYS A 149 6.96 -11.50 -3.81
CA LYS A 149 6.97 -12.97 -3.84
C LYS A 149 5.60 -13.52 -4.23
N ILE A 150 4.52 -12.93 -3.72
CA ILE A 150 3.15 -13.29 -4.09
C ILE A 150 2.95 -13.09 -5.60
N ALA A 151 3.33 -11.93 -6.16
CA ALA A 151 3.22 -11.69 -7.60
C ALA A 151 3.97 -12.75 -8.42
N LYS A 152 5.19 -13.12 -8.03
CA LYS A 152 5.96 -14.19 -8.68
C LYS A 152 5.29 -15.56 -8.56
N SER A 153 4.71 -15.89 -7.41
CA SER A 153 4.01 -17.17 -7.22
C SER A 153 2.78 -17.30 -8.10
N VAL A 154 2.03 -16.18 -8.29
CA VAL A 154 0.88 -16.13 -9.20
C VAL A 154 1.30 -16.42 -10.64
N GLN A 155 2.39 -15.81 -11.10
CA GLN A 155 2.93 -16.05 -12.45
C GLN A 155 3.27 -17.54 -12.67
N LEU A 156 3.89 -18.17 -11.68
CA LEU A 156 4.31 -19.57 -11.74
C LEU A 156 3.15 -20.55 -11.67
N LEU A 157 2.13 -20.27 -10.86
CA LEU A 157 1.04 -21.20 -10.59
C LEU A 157 -0.09 -21.13 -11.65
N PHE A 158 -0.35 -19.92 -12.18
CA PHE A 158 -1.54 -19.67 -13.00
C PHE A 158 -1.20 -19.28 -14.44
N ASN A 159 0.07 -19.16 -14.81
CA ASN A 159 0.52 -18.70 -16.14
C ASN A 159 -0.05 -17.32 -16.53
N VAL A 160 -0.26 -16.44 -15.57
CA VAL A 160 -0.71 -15.07 -15.78
C VAL A 160 0.43 -14.10 -15.50
N GLU A 161 0.50 -12.99 -16.22
CA GLU A 161 1.36 -11.89 -15.85
C GLU A 161 0.83 -11.28 -14.54
N CYS A 162 1.70 -10.99 -13.59
CA CYS A 162 1.32 -10.34 -12.34
C CYS A 162 2.39 -9.33 -11.92
N GLU A 163 2.00 -8.07 -11.75
CA GLU A 163 2.86 -6.99 -11.29
C GLU A 163 2.28 -6.36 -10.03
N VAL A 164 3.14 -5.95 -9.09
CA VAL A 164 2.75 -5.13 -7.93
C VAL A 164 3.48 -3.80 -7.97
N LYS A 165 2.75 -2.70 -7.78
CA LYS A 165 3.27 -1.33 -7.69
C LYS A 165 2.96 -0.71 -6.34
N PHE A 166 3.81 0.21 -5.89
CA PHE A 166 3.67 0.93 -4.62
C PHE A 166 3.80 2.44 -4.86
N GLU A 167 2.96 3.21 -4.16
CA GLU A 167 2.97 4.68 -4.14
C GLU A 167 3.02 5.22 -2.73
#